data_571c9d50ea5e0f970b2668abd6d82c67
#
_entry.id   571c9d50ea5e0f970b2668abd6d82c67
#
_cell.length_a   1.000
_cell.length_b   1.000
_cell.length_c   1.000
_cell.angle_alpha   90.00
_cell.angle_beta   90.00
_cell.angle_gamma   90.00
#
_symmetry.space_group_name_H-M   'P 1'
#
loop_
_entity.id
_entity.type
_entity.pdbx_description
1 polymer ?
#
loop_
_entity_poly.entity_id
_entity_poly.type
_entity_poly.pdbx_seq_one_letter_code
_entity_poly.pdbx_strand_id
1 'polypeptide(L)'
;MKAREVFLSYSKTENNEHKRQEKNSLQQIFYGAPGTGKSYTINRETEGEDVIRTTFHPDTDYSTFVGAYKPTTIEEEVMTVIGTKAVPVENVDGSHRKESKIVYEFVQQAFLQAYVAAWKKYAEANGEEPRKQFLVIEEINRGNCAQIFGDLFQLLDRNAQGFSDYPIMADADMKRQLKKTFAGLSLAEADSINAMYKGRDVCREVLEGAILLLPGNLYIWATMNTSDQSLFPIDSAFKRRWDWTYRPISDAREGWKIKANGNLYDWWTFLEKINDKVGSLTNSEDKKLGYFFCKADSENIISAATFVGKVIFYLWNDVFKDYEFSDTIFDDGKGGKLTFDRFYVADTARETKVVEENIALFLNNLGVEPTGVFEEKFSESDDSDIDEDNNEGDANDGKIRLMVKFPDGTFISGKTKFDSYFEALKKIGLEKVEKIASEKRYQRHGCALITKAEEQEILNSADYYYVEEQGFYIVKGINGKTMRNMLRLLSQQLNLQLEVNYE
;
A
#
# COMPACT_ATOMS: atom_id res chain seq x y z
N MET A 1 4.41 -51.86 -19.27
CA MET A 1 3.99 -51.57 -17.89
C MET A 1 5.15 -51.16 -16.95
N LYS A 2 6.29 -51.82 -16.94
CA LYS A 2 7.43 -51.49 -16.03
C LYS A 2 8.04 -50.08 -16.20
N ALA A 3 8.11 -49.54 -17.41
CA ALA A 3 8.72 -48.19 -17.61
C ALA A 3 7.84 -47.04 -17.09
N ARG A 4 6.52 -47.22 -17.01
CA ARG A 4 5.58 -46.20 -16.50
C ARG A 4 5.54 -46.13 -14.99
N GLU A 5 5.81 -47.27 -14.31
CA GLU A 5 5.91 -47.33 -12.85
C GLU A 5 7.23 -46.73 -12.34
N VAL A 6 8.31 -46.89 -13.08
CA VAL A 6 9.61 -46.26 -12.76
C VAL A 6 9.54 -44.74 -12.92
N PHE A 7 8.85 -44.25 -13.96
CA PHE A 7 8.67 -42.79 -14.16
C PHE A 7 7.77 -42.15 -13.11
N LEU A 8 6.75 -42.88 -12.64
CA LEU A 8 5.87 -42.39 -11.53
C LEU A 8 6.56 -42.51 -10.16
N SER A 9 7.52 -43.38 -9.97
CA SER A 9 8.34 -43.41 -8.76
C SER A 9 9.38 -42.27 -8.73
N TYR A 10 10.00 -41.96 -9.90
CA TYR A 10 10.92 -40.81 -10.02
C TYR A 10 10.19 -39.47 -9.80
N SER A 11 9.01 -39.27 -10.40
CA SER A 11 8.21 -38.06 -10.20
C SER A 11 7.66 -37.90 -8.77
N LYS A 12 7.47 -39.02 -8.03
CA LYS A 12 7.11 -38.94 -6.60
C LYS A 12 8.30 -38.67 -5.70
N THR A 13 9.52 -39.05 -6.11
CA THR A 13 10.75 -38.77 -5.36
C THR A 13 11.17 -37.30 -5.54
N GLU A 14 11.06 -36.75 -6.76
CA GLU A 14 11.31 -35.32 -7.00
C GLU A 14 10.31 -34.41 -6.27
N ASN A 15 9.02 -34.80 -6.17
CA ASN A 15 8.02 -34.04 -5.41
C ASN A 15 8.18 -34.14 -3.87
N ASN A 16 8.93 -35.12 -3.37
CA ASN A 16 9.23 -35.22 -1.93
C ASN A 16 10.60 -34.60 -1.57
N GLU A 17 11.50 -34.38 -2.52
CA GLU A 17 12.76 -33.67 -2.27
C GLU A 17 12.58 -32.14 -2.32
N HIS A 18 11.53 -31.60 -2.95
CA HIS A 18 11.20 -30.17 -2.93
C HIS A 18 10.41 -29.71 -1.68
N LYS A 19 10.14 -30.60 -0.74
CA LYS A 19 9.68 -30.25 0.63
C LYS A 19 10.78 -30.33 1.67
N ARG A 20 12.04 -30.13 1.31
CA ARG A 20 13.00 -29.57 2.29
C ARG A 20 12.50 -28.15 2.55
N GLN A 21 12.07 -27.89 3.78
CA GLN A 21 11.92 -26.53 4.29
C GLN A 21 13.20 -25.79 3.92
N GLU A 22 13.16 -24.93 2.90
CA GLU A 22 14.24 -24.00 2.65
C GLU A 22 14.37 -23.20 3.93
N LYS A 23 15.45 -23.46 4.67
CA LYS A 23 15.76 -22.73 5.90
C LYS A 23 15.93 -21.27 5.45
N ASN A 24 15.00 -20.41 5.79
CA ASN A 24 15.04 -18.99 5.40
C ASN A 24 16.44 -18.45 5.68
N SER A 25 17.04 -17.77 4.73
CA SER A 25 18.34 -17.14 4.91
C SER A 25 18.28 -16.09 6.02
N LEU A 26 19.32 -16.08 6.87
CA LEU A 26 19.44 -15.08 7.93
C LEU A 26 19.61 -13.65 7.40
N GLN A 27 20.26 -13.50 6.25
CA GLN A 27 20.46 -12.20 5.59
C GLN A 27 20.10 -12.32 4.13
N GLN A 28 19.04 -11.62 3.72
CA GLN A 28 18.50 -11.76 2.38
C GLN A 28 18.10 -10.41 1.76
N ILE A 29 18.50 -10.18 0.51
CA ILE A 29 18.07 -9.02 -0.29
C ILE A 29 17.14 -9.50 -1.41
N PHE A 30 15.90 -9.03 -1.39
CA PHE A 30 14.96 -9.19 -2.48
C PHE A 30 15.12 -8.02 -3.46
N TYR A 31 15.52 -8.30 -4.70
CA TYR A 31 15.79 -7.27 -5.69
C TYR A 31 15.04 -7.49 -7.00
N GLY A 32 14.84 -6.43 -7.77
CA GLY A 32 14.16 -6.45 -9.05
C GLY A 32 13.48 -5.11 -9.34
N ALA A 33 12.78 -5.04 -10.47
CA ALA A 33 12.08 -3.86 -10.94
C ALA A 33 11.03 -3.35 -9.91
N PRO A 34 10.65 -2.06 -9.95
CA PRO A 34 9.59 -1.53 -9.10
C PRO A 34 8.25 -2.23 -9.39
N GLY A 35 7.50 -2.54 -8.33
CA GLY A 35 6.21 -3.21 -8.45
C GLY A 35 6.25 -4.73 -8.65
N THR A 36 7.40 -5.41 -8.44
CA THR A 36 7.49 -6.89 -8.52
C THR A 36 7.03 -7.63 -7.25
N GLY A 37 6.50 -6.91 -6.26
CA GLY A 37 5.96 -7.52 -5.04
C GLY A 37 7.01 -7.92 -4.00
N LYS A 38 8.19 -7.31 -4.00
CA LYS A 38 9.28 -7.60 -3.02
C LYS A 38 8.80 -7.51 -1.58
N SER A 39 8.26 -6.37 -1.16
CA SER A 39 7.76 -6.15 0.20
C SER A 39 6.55 -7.03 0.54
N TYR A 40 5.69 -7.31 -0.44
CA TYR A 40 4.57 -8.25 -0.27
C TYR A 40 5.08 -9.67 0.03
N THR A 41 6.12 -10.12 -0.68
CA THR A 41 6.73 -11.42 -0.42
C THR A 41 7.28 -11.49 0.99
N ILE A 42 8.04 -10.47 1.44
CA ILE A 42 8.56 -10.42 2.80
C ILE A 42 7.42 -10.48 3.81
N ASN A 43 6.35 -9.71 3.62
CA ASN A 43 5.19 -9.72 4.52
C ASN A 43 4.55 -11.10 4.64
N ARG A 44 4.39 -11.80 3.51
CA ARG A 44 3.82 -13.16 3.51
C ARG A 44 4.74 -14.18 4.17
N GLU A 45 6.04 -14.09 3.94
CA GLU A 45 7.03 -15.04 4.51
C GLU A 45 7.30 -14.76 5.99
N THR A 46 6.98 -13.57 6.49
CA THR A 46 7.11 -13.19 7.91
C THR A 46 5.75 -13.13 8.62
N GLU A 47 4.70 -13.67 8.02
CA GLU A 47 3.36 -13.70 8.64
C GLU A 47 3.38 -14.50 9.94
N GLY A 48 2.89 -13.90 11.03
CA GLY A 48 2.91 -14.48 12.37
C GLY A 48 4.24 -14.33 13.15
N GLU A 49 5.26 -13.73 12.54
CA GLU A 49 6.54 -13.46 13.20
C GLU A 49 6.64 -11.99 13.66
N ASP A 50 7.54 -11.71 14.58
CA ASP A 50 7.80 -10.35 15.04
C ASP A 50 8.74 -9.63 14.06
N VAL A 51 8.25 -8.52 13.46
CA VAL A 51 8.98 -7.76 12.45
C VAL A 51 9.19 -6.32 12.91
N ILE A 52 10.44 -5.87 12.93
CA ILE A 52 10.80 -4.46 13.01
C ILE A 52 11.18 -3.99 11.61
N ARG A 53 10.54 -2.92 11.14
CA ARG A 53 10.70 -2.42 9.77
C ARG A 53 11.26 -1.01 9.75
N THR A 54 12.18 -0.75 8.83
CA THR A 54 12.74 0.57 8.57
C THR A 54 12.94 0.77 7.06
N THR A 55 13.06 2.03 6.64
CA THR A 55 13.35 2.38 5.24
C THR A 55 14.61 3.22 5.20
N PHE A 56 15.54 2.87 4.30
CA PHE A 56 16.71 3.72 4.09
C PHE A 56 16.36 4.87 3.15
N HIS A 57 16.96 6.01 3.40
CA HIS A 57 16.92 7.22 2.58
C HIS A 57 18.30 7.92 2.62
N PRO A 58 18.58 8.90 1.75
CA PRO A 58 19.92 9.50 1.66
C PRO A 58 20.47 10.06 2.97
N ASP A 59 19.60 10.54 3.86
CA ASP A 59 20.00 11.09 5.17
C ASP A 59 20.06 10.05 6.30
N THR A 60 19.86 8.76 5.98
CA THR A 60 19.99 7.69 6.97
C THR A 60 21.45 7.50 7.33
N ASP A 61 21.76 7.48 8.61
CA ASP A 61 23.08 7.27 9.16
C ASP A 61 23.08 6.22 10.30
N TYR A 62 24.24 5.98 10.90
CA TYR A 62 24.38 5.06 12.01
C TYR A 62 23.45 5.43 13.18
N SER A 63 23.33 6.71 13.50
CA SER A 63 22.55 7.18 14.66
C SER A 63 21.04 7.00 14.47
N THR A 64 20.55 7.11 13.24
CA THR A 64 19.14 6.92 12.88
C THR A 64 18.77 5.45 12.65
N PHE A 65 19.77 4.59 12.43
CA PHE A 65 19.56 3.15 12.25
C PHE A 65 19.78 2.36 13.53
N VAL A 66 20.83 2.68 14.30
CA VAL A 66 21.22 1.96 15.52
C VAL A 66 20.67 2.62 16.77
N GLY A 67 20.95 3.90 16.94
CA GLY A 67 20.52 4.70 18.08
C GLY A 67 21.54 5.76 18.47
N ALA A 68 21.06 6.72 19.21
CA ALA A 68 21.88 7.82 19.75
C ALA A 68 21.22 8.45 20.98
N TYR A 69 21.99 9.20 21.75
CA TYR A 69 21.43 10.11 22.75
C TYR A 69 20.68 11.27 22.08
N LYS A 70 19.43 11.43 22.48
CA LYS A 70 18.57 12.55 22.03
C LYS A 70 18.07 13.33 23.22
N PRO A 71 17.92 14.67 23.09
CA PRO A 71 17.26 15.46 24.12
C PRO A 71 15.79 15.06 24.20
N THR A 72 15.32 14.76 25.40
CA THR A 72 13.92 14.42 25.71
C THR A 72 13.47 15.30 26.84
N THR A 73 12.23 15.77 26.79
CA THR A 73 11.63 16.51 27.88
C THR A 73 10.92 15.56 28.84
N ILE A 74 11.33 15.54 30.08
CA ILE A 74 10.63 14.83 31.15
C ILE A 74 9.97 15.83 32.08
N GLU A 75 8.86 15.46 32.70
CA GLU A 75 8.25 16.21 33.77
C GLU A 75 8.71 15.61 35.11
N GLU A 76 9.38 16.41 35.93
CA GLU A 76 9.76 16.03 37.29
C GLU A 76 8.96 16.82 38.29
N GLU A 77 8.55 16.19 39.41
CA GLU A 77 7.92 16.88 40.52
C GLU A 77 8.95 17.77 41.20
N VAL A 78 8.55 19.02 41.41
CA VAL A 78 9.37 19.99 42.15
C VAL A 78 9.37 19.60 43.61
N MET A 79 10.54 19.24 44.15
CA MET A 79 10.71 18.84 45.54
C MET A 79 11.25 20.02 46.36
N THR A 80 10.72 20.17 47.57
CA THR A 80 11.31 21.08 48.59
C THR A 80 11.74 20.28 49.81
N VAL A 81 12.68 20.81 50.57
CA VAL A 81 13.16 20.15 51.80
C VAL A 81 12.57 20.83 53.01
N ILE A 82 11.76 20.08 53.77
CA ILE A 82 11.22 20.54 55.07
C ILE A 82 11.87 19.72 56.19
N GLY A 83 12.75 20.34 56.94
CA GLY A 83 13.58 19.64 57.91
C GLY A 83 14.59 18.72 57.23
N THR A 84 14.44 17.40 57.39
CA THR A 84 15.31 16.34 56.75
C THR A 84 14.58 15.57 55.66
N LYS A 85 13.33 15.92 55.31
CA LYS A 85 12.52 15.20 54.35
C LYS A 85 12.31 16.06 53.10
N ALA A 86 12.52 15.41 51.92
CA ALA A 86 12.09 15.98 50.67
C ALA A 86 10.58 15.73 50.50
N VAL A 87 9.81 16.76 50.20
CA VAL A 87 8.36 16.72 49.96
C VAL A 87 8.05 17.42 48.64
N PRO A 88 7.06 16.93 47.86
CA PRO A 88 6.67 17.60 46.64
C PRO A 88 6.04 18.97 46.95
N VAL A 89 6.28 19.94 46.09
CA VAL A 89 5.61 21.26 46.16
C VAL A 89 4.22 21.11 45.56
N GLU A 90 3.20 21.51 46.32
CA GLU A 90 1.81 21.48 45.90
C GLU A 90 1.38 22.80 45.25
N ASN A 91 0.56 22.72 44.22
CA ASN A 91 -0.17 23.84 43.64
C ASN A 91 -1.39 24.19 44.50
N VAL A 92 -2.03 25.31 44.20
CA VAL A 92 -3.22 25.78 44.95
C VAL A 92 -4.41 24.79 44.86
N ASP A 93 -4.44 23.97 43.79
CA ASP A 93 -5.47 22.94 43.58
C ASP A 93 -5.14 21.57 44.23
N GLY A 94 -4.04 21.48 44.97
CA GLY A 94 -3.57 20.25 45.63
C GLY A 94 -2.80 19.29 44.74
N SER A 95 -2.57 19.62 43.45
CA SER A 95 -1.71 18.84 42.55
C SER A 95 -0.23 19.12 42.84
N HIS A 96 0.64 18.13 42.61
CA HIS A 96 2.09 18.33 42.71
C HIS A 96 2.58 19.22 41.58
N ARG A 97 3.36 20.24 41.89
CA ARG A 97 3.99 21.10 40.91
C ARG A 97 5.03 20.32 40.14
N LYS A 98 4.92 20.37 38.81
CA LYS A 98 5.86 19.75 37.89
C LYS A 98 6.62 20.80 37.11
N GLU A 99 7.86 20.52 36.77
CA GLU A 99 8.65 21.32 35.84
C GLU A 99 9.18 20.43 34.72
N SER A 100 9.25 21.02 33.54
CA SER A 100 9.81 20.35 32.36
C SER A 100 11.33 20.48 32.39
N LYS A 101 12.03 19.33 32.34
CA LYS A 101 13.47 19.26 32.31
C LYS A 101 13.95 18.53 31.06
N ILE A 102 14.92 19.12 30.38
CA ILE A 102 15.56 18.46 29.24
C ILE A 102 16.61 17.48 29.77
N VAL A 103 16.43 16.20 29.45
CA VAL A 103 17.40 15.14 29.72
C VAL A 103 17.86 14.51 28.42
N TYR A 104 19.04 13.91 28.43
CA TYR A 104 19.51 13.15 27.29
C TYR A 104 19.26 11.66 27.54
N GLU A 105 18.44 11.04 26.67
CA GLU A 105 18.16 9.62 26.73
C GLU A 105 18.65 8.91 25.48
N PHE A 106 19.14 7.69 25.63
CA PHE A 106 19.52 6.85 24.49
C PHE A 106 18.27 6.28 23.83
N VAL A 107 18.00 6.74 22.60
CA VAL A 107 16.86 6.29 21.81
C VAL A 107 17.32 5.17 20.89
N GLN A 108 16.87 3.93 21.18
CA GLN A 108 17.12 2.76 20.33
C GLN A 108 16.37 2.93 19.00
N GLN A 109 17.06 2.69 17.89
CA GLN A 109 16.48 2.66 16.55
C GLN A 109 16.30 1.21 16.05
N ALA A 110 15.84 1.04 14.82
CA ALA A 110 15.36 -0.24 14.29
C ALA A 110 16.35 -1.41 14.48
N PHE A 111 17.63 -1.19 14.20
CA PHE A 111 18.63 -2.24 14.37
C PHE A 111 18.76 -2.68 15.84
N LEU A 112 18.94 -1.73 16.74
CA LEU A 112 19.16 -2.07 18.15
C LEU A 112 17.89 -2.62 18.80
N GLN A 113 16.70 -2.16 18.39
CA GLN A 113 15.43 -2.74 18.82
C GLN A 113 15.34 -4.21 18.41
N ALA A 114 15.65 -4.53 17.14
CA ALA A 114 15.63 -5.91 16.65
C ALA A 114 16.69 -6.79 17.34
N TYR A 115 17.89 -6.25 17.54
CA TYR A 115 18.98 -6.92 18.25
C TYR A 115 18.58 -7.28 19.69
N VAL A 116 18.04 -6.32 20.42
CA VAL A 116 17.59 -6.53 21.80
C VAL A 116 16.43 -7.52 21.85
N ALA A 117 15.45 -7.39 20.96
CA ALA A 117 14.31 -8.31 20.90
C ALA A 117 14.76 -9.75 20.63
N ALA A 118 15.71 -9.93 19.70
CA ALA A 118 16.24 -11.26 19.39
C ALA A 118 16.93 -11.93 20.60
N TRP A 119 17.77 -11.19 21.33
CA TRP A 119 18.41 -11.72 22.54
C TRP A 119 17.43 -12.01 23.67
N LYS A 120 16.39 -11.18 23.86
CA LYS A 120 15.32 -11.44 24.82
C LYS A 120 14.58 -12.73 24.50
N LYS A 121 14.21 -12.93 23.23
CA LYS A 121 13.60 -14.19 22.78
C LYS A 121 14.51 -15.39 22.98
N TYR A 122 15.82 -15.21 22.83
CA TYR A 122 16.80 -16.24 23.09
C TYR A 122 16.83 -16.62 24.59
N ALA A 123 16.78 -15.65 25.48
CA ALA A 123 16.67 -15.86 26.92
C ALA A 123 15.33 -16.51 27.32
N GLU A 124 14.25 -16.11 26.73
CA GLU A 124 12.89 -16.64 26.97
C GLU A 124 12.74 -18.11 26.53
N ALA A 125 13.48 -18.51 25.51
CA ALA A 125 13.42 -19.87 24.96
C ALA A 125 13.92 -20.96 25.98
N ASN A 126 14.73 -20.55 26.95
CA ASN A 126 15.18 -21.41 28.04
C ASN A 126 15.73 -22.77 27.60
N GLY A 127 16.53 -22.79 26.52
CA GLY A 127 17.13 -24.00 25.96
C GLY A 127 16.32 -24.65 24.82
N GLU A 128 15.12 -24.14 24.50
CA GLU A 128 14.38 -24.51 23.31
C GLU A 128 14.78 -23.64 22.12
N GLU A 129 14.23 -23.95 20.93
CA GLU A 129 14.47 -23.11 19.72
C GLU A 129 13.87 -21.73 19.91
N PRO A 130 14.66 -20.64 19.87
CA PRO A 130 14.16 -19.30 20.08
C PRO A 130 13.28 -18.84 18.92
N ARG A 131 12.21 -18.11 19.23
CA ARG A 131 11.35 -17.47 18.21
C ARG A 131 12.19 -16.54 17.34
N LYS A 132 11.87 -16.51 16.06
CA LYS A 132 12.54 -15.63 15.10
C LYS A 132 12.24 -14.16 15.39
N GLN A 133 13.22 -13.31 15.09
CA GLN A 133 13.07 -11.86 15.06
C GLN A 133 13.52 -11.37 13.70
N PHE A 134 12.65 -10.61 13.03
CA PHE A 134 12.98 -10.01 11.74
C PHE A 134 13.27 -8.52 11.87
N LEU A 135 14.34 -8.10 11.21
CA LEU A 135 14.60 -6.70 10.84
C LEU A 135 14.45 -6.58 9.34
N VAL A 136 13.51 -5.79 8.88
CA VAL A 136 13.26 -5.57 7.45
C VAL A 136 13.67 -4.15 7.08
N ILE A 137 14.57 -4.04 6.10
CA ILE A 137 15.10 -2.78 5.58
C ILE A 137 14.55 -2.57 4.16
N GLU A 138 13.62 -1.64 4.02
CA GLU A 138 13.12 -1.26 2.69
C GLU A 138 14.11 -0.30 2.02
N GLU A 139 14.27 -0.49 0.69
CA GLU A 139 15.09 0.39 -0.16
C GLU A 139 16.54 0.54 0.33
N ILE A 140 17.19 -0.60 0.64
CA ILE A 140 18.53 -0.61 1.27
C ILE A 140 19.59 0.20 0.51
N ASN A 141 19.47 0.32 -0.81
CA ASN A 141 20.39 1.05 -1.67
C ASN A 141 20.10 2.57 -1.77
N ARG A 142 19.04 3.07 -1.13
CA ARG A 142 18.79 4.52 -1.03
C ARG A 142 19.65 5.20 0.04
N GLY A 143 20.25 4.43 0.94
CA GLY A 143 21.20 4.90 1.93
C GLY A 143 22.62 4.40 1.66
N ASN A 144 23.62 5.11 2.17
CA ASN A 144 25.00 4.66 2.14
C ASN A 144 25.22 3.52 3.15
N CYS A 145 25.11 2.27 2.70
CA CYS A 145 25.23 1.10 3.57
C CYS A 145 26.51 1.06 4.42
N ALA A 146 27.64 1.49 3.86
CA ALA A 146 28.92 1.52 4.57
C ALA A 146 28.87 2.50 5.76
N GLN A 147 28.27 3.65 5.57
CA GLN A 147 28.10 4.67 6.62
C GLN A 147 27.04 4.26 7.65
N ILE A 148 25.91 3.68 7.20
CA ILE A 148 24.78 3.30 8.05
C ILE A 148 25.16 2.13 8.97
N PHE A 149 25.80 1.12 8.42
CA PHE A 149 26.20 -0.07 9.20
C PHE A 149 27.48 0.15 10.02
N GLY A 150 28.43 0.96 9.51
CA GLY A 150 29.73 1.14 10.17
C GLY A 150 30.36 -0.18 10.57
N ASP A 151 30.77 -0.31 11.83
CA ASP A 151 31.40 -1.54 12.36
C ASP A 151 30.46 -2.74 12.45
N LEU A 152 29.12 -2.51 12.48
CA LEU A 152 28.11 -3.59 12.48
C LEU A 152 28.23 -4.49 11.26
N PHE A 153 28.85 -3.98 10.20
CA PHE A 153 29.11 -4.71 8.98
C PHE A 153 29.85 -6.05 9.22
N GLN A 154 30.76 -6.10 10.20
CA GLN A 154 31.51 -7.32 10.56
C GLN A 154 30.58 -8.38 11.18
N LEU A 155 29.52 -7.97 11.84
CA LEU A 155 28.55 -8.88 12.46
C LEU A 155 27.78 -9.73 11.46
N LEU A 156 27.72 -9.29 10.19
CA LEU A 156 27.01 -9.99 9.13
C LEU A 156 27.74 -11.25 8.63
N ASP A 157 29.00 -11.47 8.98
CA ASP A 157 29.67 -12.76 8.79
C ASP A 157 29.16 -13.73 9.86
N ARG A 158 28.38 -14.75 9.46
CA ARG A 158 27.70 -15.69 10.36
C ARG A 158 28.33 -17.07 10.31
N ASN A 159 28.42 -17.72 11.47
CA ASN A 159 28.82 -19.12 11.55
C ASN A 159 27.68 -20.10 11.17
N ALA A 160 27.96 -21.38 11.18
CA ALA A 160 26.98 -22.41 10.80
C ALA A 160 25.76 -22.49 11.73
N GLN A 161 25.85 -21.98 12.96
CA GLN A 161 24.75 -21.86 13.92
C GLN A 161 24.02 -20.54 13.83
N GLY A 162 24.45 -19.65 12.94
CA GLY A 162 23.79 -18.37 12.65
C GLY A 162 24.23 -17.23 13.58
N PHE A 163 25.23 -17.40 14.43
CA PHE A 163 25.81 -16.30 15.21
C PHE A 163 26.89 -15.57 14.42
N SER A 164 27.15 -14.28 14.75
CA SER A 164 28.27 -13.57 14.14
C SER A 164 29.63 -14.27 14.43
N ASP A 165 30.44 -14.49 13.40
CA ASP A 165 31.78 -15.03 13.58
C ASP A 165 32.70 -14.10 14.36
N TYR A 166 32.53 -12.80 14.18
CA TYR A 166 33.39 -11.76 14.73
C TYR A 166 32.57 -10.78 15.59
N PRO A 167 32.51 -11.01 16.94
CA PRO A 167 31.93 -10.02 17.84
C PRO A 167 32.72 -8.71 17.80
N ILE A 168 32.01 -7.58 17.85
CA ILE A 168 32.62 -6.26 17.89
C ILE A 168 32.44 -5.60 19.27
N MET A 169 33.37 -4.73 19.65
CA MET A 169 33.25 -3.96 20.89
C MET A 169 32.15 -2.92 20.77
N ALA A 170 31.31 -2.81 21.80
CA ALA A 170 30.36 -1.73 21.91
C ALA A 170 31.05 -0.46 22.40
N ASP A 171 30.64 0.69 21.89
CA ASP A 171 31.04 1.98 22.48
C ASP A 171 30.46 2.17 23.88
N ALA A 172 30.91 3.20 24.59
CA ALA A 172 30.55 3.43 25.98
C ALA A 172 29.03 3.66 26.18
N ASP A 173 28.39 4.31 25.22
CA ASP A 173 26.96 4.63 25.28
C ASP A 173 26.11 3.40 24.99
N MET A 174 26.48 2.65 23.97
CA MET A 174 25.87 1.37 23.64
C MET A 174 26.01 0.37 24.79
N LYS A 175 27.22 0.26 25.36
CA LYS A 175 27.49 -0.59 26.53
C LYS A 175 26.57 -0.26 27.69
N ARG A 176 26.44 1.01 28.02
CA ARG A 176 25.56 1.47 29.13
C ARG A 176 24.10 1.13 28.86
N GLN A 177 23.66 1.37 27.65
CA GLN A 177 22.29 1.10 27.23
C GLN A 177 21.97 -0.40 27.22
N LEU A 178 22.82 -1.23 26.63
CA LEU A 178 22.62 -2.67 26.58
C LEU A 178 22.66 -3.31 27.96
N LYS A 179 23.61 -2.93 28.81
CA LYS A 179 23.70 -3.41 30.21
C LYS A 179 22.40 -3.11 30.98
N LYS A 180 21.81 -1.92 30.80
CA LYS A 180 20.51 -1.56 31.41
C LYS A 180 19.38 -2.43 30.83
N THR A 181 19.39 -2.64 29.52
CA THR A 181 18.31 -3.34 28.78
C THR A 181 18.30 -4.84 29.04
N PHE A 182 19.49 -5.44 29.24
CA PHE A 182 19.67 -6.87 29.51
C PHE A 182 19.75 -7.21 30.99
N ALA A 183 19.56 -6.24 31.88
CA ALA A 183 19.60 -6.49 33.32
C ALA A 183 18.59 -7.58 33.72
N GLY A 184 19.09 -8.61 34.42
CA GLY A 184 18.26 -9.74 34.86
C GLY A 184 18.03 -10.85 33.83
N LEU A 185 18.55 -10.72 32.60
CA LEU A 185 18.50 -11.82 31.62
C LEU A 185 19.56 -12.87 31.91
N SER A 186 19.22 -14.12 31.64
CA SER A 186 20.12 -15.27 31.66
C SER A 186 19.92 -16.11 30.41
N LEU A 187 20.98 -16.73 29.90
CA LEU A 187 20.97 -17.59 28.73
C LEU A 187 21.23 -19.04 29.17
N ALA A 188 20.24 -19.92 28.98
CA ALA A 188 20.36 -21.32 29.33
C ALA A 188 21.44 -22.04 28.51
N GLU A 189 21.65 -21.62 27.27
CA GLU A 189 22.61 -22.19 26.33
C GLU A 189 23.99 -21.50 26.32
N ALA A 190 24.31 -20.71 27.36
CA ALA A 190 25.54 -19.90 27.39
C ALA A 190 26.80 -20.75 27.13
N ASP A 191 26.90 -21.94 27.70
CA ASP A 191 28.07 -22.80 27.53
C ASP A 191 28.23 -23.27 26.08
N SER A 192 27.16 -23.65 25.41
CA SER A 192 27.18 -24.08 24.01
C SER A 192 27.54 -22.93 23.07
N ILE A 193 27.02 -21.72 23.35
CA ILE A 193 27.37 -20.51 22.60
C ILE A 193 28.85 -20.15 22.82
N ASN A 194 29.31 -20.12 24.07
CA ASN A 194 30.71 -19.79 24.42
C ASN A 194 31.71 -20.77 23.80
N ALA A 195 31.34 -22.05 23.67
CA ALA A 195 32.19 -23.08 23.03
C ALA A 195 32.54 -22.74 21.58
N MET A 196 31.63 -22.05 20.83
CA MET A 196 31.89 -21.59 19.45
C MET A 196 33.00 -20.53 19.39
N TYR A 197 33.27 -19.83 20.50
CA TYR A 197 34.27 -18.77 20.60
C TYR A 197 35.49 -19.15 21.42
N LYS A 198 35.91 -20.42 21.31
CA LYS A 198 37.09 -20.97 21.99
C LYS A 198 37.03 -20.83 23.52
N GLY A 199 35.86 -20.90 24.10
CA GLY A 199 35.61 -20.79 25.53
C GLY A 199 35.61 -19.36 26.09
N ARG A 200 35.67 -18.34 25.24
CA ARG A 200 35.45 -16.96 25.66
C ARG A 200 33.99 -16.79 26.12
N ASP A 201 33.79 -16.15 27.26
CA ASP A 201 32.45 -15.93 27.82
C ASP A 201 31.72 -14.79 27.09
N VAL A 202 31.44 -15.02 25.80
CA VAL A 202 30.77 -14.04 24.94
C VAL A 202 29.33 -13.75 25.39
N CYS A 203 28.66 -14.73 25.99
CA CYS A 203 27.31 -14.56 26.51
C CYS A 203 27.26 -13.52 27.62
N ARG A 204 28.16 -13.59 28.58
CA ARG A 204 28.28 -12.58 29.63
C ARG A 204 28.64 -11.21 29.06
N GLU A 205 29.61 -11.18 28.14
CA GLU A 205 30.02 -9.92 27.52
C GLU A 205 28.89 -9.24 26.75
N VAL A 206 28.00 -10.01 26.07
CA VAL A 206 26.76 -9.49 25.42
C VAL A 206 25.80 -8.95 26.46
N LEU A 207 25.50 -9.71 27.54
CA LEU A 207 24.57 -9.29 28.57
C LEU A 207 25.06 -8.06 29.36
N GLU A 208 26.39 -7.92 29.53
CA GLU A 208 27.03 -6.74 30.09
C GLU A 208 27.09 -5.54 29.07
N GLY A 209 26.67 -5.78 27.82
CA GLY A 209 26.73 -4.81 26.73
C GLY A 209 28.15 -4.51 26.26
N ALA A 210 29.15 -5.29 26.64
CA ALA A 210 30.57 -5.03 26.30
C ALA A 210 30.84 -5.28 24.79
N ILE A 211 30.14 -6.24 24.22
CA ILE A 211 30.23 -6.57 22.79
C ILE A 211 28.87 -6.65 22.15
N LEU A 212 28.84 -6.49 20.82
CA LEU A 212 27.74 -6.84 19.95
C LEU A 212 28.03 -8.18 19.27
N LEU A 213 27.03 -9.05 19.24
CA LEU A 213 27.06 -10.37 18.64
C LEU A 213 25.64 -10.69 18.14
N LEU A 214 25.42 -10.86 16.86
CA LEU A 214 24.08 -11.19 16.36
C LEU A 214 23.73 -12.65 16.72
N PRO A 215 22.57 -12.89 17.33
CA PRO A 215 22.12 -14.25 17.65
C PRO A 215 21.53 -14.96 16.43
N GLY A 216 21.48 -16.29 16.47
CA GLY A 216 21.04 -17.13 15.36
C GLY A 216 19.56 -17.01 14.98
N ASN A 217 18.74 -16.38 15.81
CA ASN A 217 17.33 -16.13 15.57
C ASN A 217 17.03 -14.73 15.00
N LEU A 218 18.05 -13.89 14.74
CA LEU A 218 17.89 -12.56 14.13
C LEU A 218 18.07 -12.65 12.61
N TYR A 219 16.97 -12.45 11.90
CA TYR A 219 16.89 -12.37 10.44
C TYR A 219 16.93 -10.93 10.00
N ILE A 220 17.80 -10.59 9.04
CA ILE A 220 17.92 -9.25 8.48
C ILE A 220 17.60 -9.34 6.99
N TRP A 221 16.41 -8.89 6.61
CA TRP A 221 15.94 -8.95 5.23
C TRP A 221 15.82 -7.54 4.65
N ALA A 222 16.06 -7.40 3.35
CA ALA A 222 15.99 -6.10 2.72
C ALA A 222 15.33 -6.17 1.35
N THR A 223 14.76 -5.04 0.92
CA THR A 223 14.34 -4.83 -0.47
C THR A 223 15.29 -3.87 -1.18
N MET A 224 15.45 -4.08 -2.48
CA MET A 224 16.24 -3.21 -3.34
C MET A 224 15.54 -3.02 -4.68
N ASN A 225 15.30 -1.76 -5.06
CA ASN A 225 14.96 -1.43 -6.44
C ASN A 225 16.26 -1.25 -7.22
N THR A 226 16.29 -1.80 -8.42
CA THR A 226 17.47 -1.71 -9.29
C THR A 226 17.44 -0.47 -10.18
N SER A 227 16.28 0.21 -10.30
CA SER A 227 15.98 1.23 -11.29
C SER A 227 16.41 2.67 -10.96
N ASP A 228 16.71 2.98 -9.71
CA ASP A 228 16.95 4.38 -9.32
C ASP A 228 18.39 4.80 -9.60
N GLN A 229 18.57 5.83 -10.43
CA GLN A 229 19.87 6.40 -10.80
C GLN A 229 20.56 7.17 -9.64
N SER A 230 19.81 7.51 -8.59
CA SER A 230 20.30 8.26 -7.41
C SER A 230 20.74 7.38 -6.25
N LEU A 231 21.06 6.10 -6.51
CA LEU A 231 21.32 5.11 -5.47
C LEU A 231 22.81 5.07 -5.10
N PHE A 232 23.06 4.74 -3.84
CA PHE A 232 24.40 4.44 -3.38
C PHE A 232 24.83 3.06 -3.89
N PRO A 233 26.00 2.92 -4.51
CA PRO A 233 26.51 1.63 -4.94
C PRO A 233 26.81 0.76 -3.71
N ILE A 234 26.27 -0.45 -3.70
CA ILE A 234 26.60 -1.45 -2.68
C ILE A 234 27.92 -2.12 -3.07
N ASP A 235 28.93 -2.03 -2.22
CA ASP A 235 30.24 -2.63 -2.47
C ASP A 235 30.23 -4.17 -2.45
N SER A 236 31.27 -4.79 -2.99
CA SER A 236 31.35 -6.23 -3.13
C SER A 236 31.51 -6.96 -1.77
N ALA A 237 32.14 -6.30 -0.80
CA ALA A 237 32.31 -6.88 0.53
C ALA A 237 30.98 -6.92 1.30
N PHE A 238 30.13 -5.93 1.11
CA PHE A 238 28.76 -5.94 1.62
C PHE A 238 27.93 -7.01 0.90
N LYS A 239 28.00 -7.06 -0.43
CA LYS A 239 27.20 -8.00 -1.24
C LYS A 239 27.42 -9.46 -0.87
N ARG A 240 28.64 -9.88 -0.59
CA ARG A 240 28.98 -11.28 -0.28
C ARG A 240 28.37 -11.81 1.02
N ARG A 241 27.87 -10.93 1.89
CA ARG A 241 27.28 -11.29 3.19
C ARG A 241 25.78 -11.51 3.15
N TRP A 242 25.19 -11.35 1.96
CA TRP A 242 23.76 -11.46 1.74
C TRP A 242 23.46 -12.52 0.71
N ASP A 243 22.38 -13.23 0.92
CA ASP A 243 21.73 -14.02 -0.11
C ASP A 243 20.86 -13.13 -0.96
N TRP A 244 20.91 -13.34 -2.27
CA TRP A 244 20.24 -12.47 -3.24
C TRP A 244 19.10 -13.21 -3.92
N THR A 245 17.88 -12.71 -3.75
CA THR A 245 16.69 -13.29 -4.36
C THR A 245 16.13 -12.32 -5.40
N TYR A 246 16.28 -12.70 -6.66
CA TYR A 246 15.67 -11.97 -7.76
C TYR A 246 14.16 -12.16 -7.79
N ARG A 247 13.42 -11.06 -7.90
CA ARG A 247 11.96 -11.07 -8.11
C ARG A 247 11.66 -10.66 -9.54
N PRO A 248 11.40 -11.64 -10.43
CA PRO A 248 11.08 -11.35 -11.82
C PRO A 248 9.72 -10.66 -11.93
N ILE A 249 9.54 -9.94 -13.02
CA ILE A 249 8.23 -9.46 -13.45
C ILE A 249 7.43 -10.68 -13.87
N SER A 250 6.28 -10.90 -13.26
CA SER A 250 5.41 -12.03 -13.52
C SER A 250 3.95 -11.65 -13.35
N ASP A 251 3.06 -12.36 -14.02
CA ASP A 251 1.63 -12.23 -13.84
C ASP A 251 1.23 -12.71 -12.44
N ALA A 252 0.66 -11.81 -11.63
CA ALA A 252 0.14 -12.15 -10.31
C ALA A 252 -1.22 -12.87 -10.39
N ARG A 253 -1.83 -12.96 -11.58
CA ARG A 253 -3.14 -13.59 -11.84
C ARG A 253 -4.31 -12.96 -11.08
N GLU A 254 -4.19 -11.69 -10.72
CA GLU A 254 -5.27 -10.93 -10.08
C GLU A 254 -6.35 -10.50 -11.08
N GLY A 255 -6.09 -10.62 -12.39
CA GLY A 255 -7.05 -10.31 -13.46
C GLY A 255 -7.35 -8.82 -13.61
N TRP A 256 -6.43 -7.94 -13.23
CA TRP A 256 -6.61 -6.50 -13.31
C TRP A 256 -6.80 -6.00 -14.73
N LYS A 257 -7.65 -4.97 -14.88
CA LYS A 257 -7.99 -4.34 -16.16
C LYS A 257 -7.78 -2.83 -16.09
N ILE A 258 -7.34 -2.24 -17.19
CA ILE A 258 -7.27 -0.79 -17.37
C ILE A 258 -8.60 -0.34 -17.97
N LYS A 259 -9.26 0.65 -17.35
CA LYS A 259 -10.46 1.28 -17.89
C LYS A 259 -10.06 2.53 -18.68
N ALA A 260 -10.43 2.57 -19.97
CA ALA A 260 -10.25 3.75 -20.81
C ALA A 260 -11.29 3.79 -21.92
N ASN A 261 -11.93 4.95 -22.08
CA ASN A 261 -12.92 5.24 -23.15
C ASN A 261 -14.02 4.17 -23.26
N GLY A 262 -14.59 3.77 -22.10
CA GLY A 262 -15.63 2.76 -22.03
C GLY A 262 -15.19 1.32 -22.29
N ASN A 263 -13.91 1.08 -22.54
CA ASN A 263 -13.35 -0.25 -22.79
C ASN A 263 -12.47 -0.71 -21.61
N LEU A 264 -12.30 -2.03 -21.51
CA LEU A 264 -11.41 -2.70 -20.60
C LEU A 264 -10.24 -3.31 -21.35
N TYR A 265 -9.03 -3.06 -20.89
CA TYR A 265 -7.79 -3.60 -21.44
C TYR A 265 -7.10 -4.45 -20.38
N ASP A 266 -6.49 -5.55 -20.78
CA ASP A 266 -5.81 -6.45 -19.86
C ASP A 266 -4.50 -5.84 -19.35
N TRP A 267 -4.36 -5.77 -18.02
CA TRP A 267 -3.18 -5.17 -17.38
C TRP A 267 -1.90 -5.95 -17.65
N TRP A 268 -1.97 -7.29 -17.61
CA TRP A 268 -0.78 -8.11 -17.86
C TRP A 268 -0.32 -8.01 -19.33
N THR A 269 -1.24 -8.08 -20.28
CA THR A 269 -0.94 -7.88 -21.69
C THR A 269 -0.30 -6.51 -21.96
N PHE A 270 -0.77 -5.46 -21.27
CA PHE A 270 -0.14 -4.15 -21.33
C PHE A 270 1.30 -4.20 -20.80
N LEU A 271 1.52 -4.81 -19.63
CA LEU A 271 2.84 -4.92 -19.02
C LEU A 271 3.84 -5.67 -19.89
N GLU A 272 3.44 -6.80 -20.49
CA GLU A 272 4.31 -7.54 -21.40
C GLU A 272 4.78 -6.66 -22.56
N LYS A 273 3.84 -6.02 -23.25
CA LYS A 273 4.15 -5.19 -24.42
C LYS A 273 4.97 -3.94 -24.08
N ILE A 274 4.62 -3.24 -23.01
CA ILE A 274 5.38 -2.03 -22.63
C ILE A 274 6.77 -2.39 -22.14
N ASN A 275 6.95 -3.48 -21.39
CA ASN A 275 8.25 -3.92 -20.90
C ASN A 275 9.17 -4.40 -22.03
N ASP A 276 8.62 -5.02 -23.07
CA ASP A 276 9.38 -5.35 -24.29
C ASP A 276 9.87 -4.07 -24.99
N LYS A 277 9.01 -3.05 -25.08
CA LYS A 277 9.40 -1.74 -25.62
C LYS A 277 10.46 -1.06 -24.76
N VAL A 278 10.26 -1.00 -23.45
CA VAL A 278 11.23 -0.43 -22.50
C VAL A 278 12.56 -1.15 -22.61
N GLY A 279 12.58 -2.47 -22.61
CA GLY A 279 13.80 -3.26 -22.73
C GLY A 279 14.54 -3.00 -24.06
N SER A 280 13.81 -2.95 -25.16
CA SER A 280 14.41 -2.72 -26.49
C SER A 280 15.00 -1.32 -26.69
N LEU A 281 14.37 -0.31 -26.09
CA LEU A 281 14.81 1.09 -26.23
C LEU A 281 15.89 1.46 -25.23
N THR A 282 15.76 1.04 -23.98
CA THR A 282 16.64 1.47 -22.90
C THR A 282 17.79 0.52 -22.65
N ASN A 283 17.69 -0.71 -23.12
CA ASN A 283 18.58 -1.83 -22.79
C ASN A 283 18.75 -2.00 -21.26
N SER A 284 17.73 -1.61 -20.49
CA SER A 284 17.72 -1.63 -19.03
C SER A 284 16.52 -2.41 -18.50
N GLU A 285 16.80 -3.47 -17.78
CA GLU A 285 15.77 -4.24 -17.05
C GLU A 285 15.16 -3.42 -15.89
N ASP A 286 15.90 -2.45 -15.41
CA ASP A 286 15.57 -1.67 -14.24
C ASP A 286 14.42 -0.69 -14.46
N LYS A 287 14.24 -0.22 -15.70
CA LYS A 287 13.17 0.71 -16.09
C LYS A 287 11.84 0.01 -16.38
N LYS A 288 11.80 -1.32 -16.33
CA LYS A 288 10.58 -2.10 -16.54
C LYS A 288 9.60 -1.98 -15.37
N LEU A 289 8.34 -2.25 -15.64
CA LEU A 289 7.23 -2.15 -14.69
C LEU A 289 6.85 -3.54 -14.17
N GLY A 290 6.80 -3.72 -12.86
CA GLY A 290 6.25 -4.93 -12.23
C GLY A 290 4.72 -4.89 -12.14
N TYR A 291 4.09 -6.04 -11.86
CA TYR A 291 2.63 -6.18 -11.82
C TYR A 291 1.97 -5.21 -10.83
N PHE A 292 2.56 -5.00 -9.67
CA PHE A 292 2.04 -4.13 -8.60
C PHE A 292 2.54 -2.68 -8.67
N PHE A 293 3.08 -2.26 -9.81
CA PHE A 293 3.48 -0.87 -10.03
C PHE A 293 2.28 0.10 -9.93
N CYS A 294 1.13 -0.33 -10.43
CA CYS A 294 -0.14 0.34 -10.30
C CYS A 294 -1.12 -0.63 -9.64
N LYS A 295 -1.89 -0.18 -8.65
CA LYS A 295 -2.90 -1.01 -7.99
C LYS A 295 -4.27 -0.73 -8.58
N ALA A 296 -5.02 -1.81 -8.83
CA ALA A 296 -6.43 -1.75 -9.13
C ALA A 296 -7.26 -1.49 -7.86
N ASP A 297 -8.49 -1.09 -8.05
CA ASP A 297 -9.50 -0.96 -6.99
C ASP A 297 -10.07 -2.33 -6.55
N SER A 298 -11.12 -2.30 -5.72
CA SER A 298 -11.80 -3.51 -5.24
C SER A 298 -12.51 -4.32 -6.33
N GLU A 299 -12.73 -3.74 -7.51
CA GLU A 299 -13.32 -4.39 -8.68
C GLU A 299 -12.27 -4.88 -9.69
N ASN A 300 -11.00 -4.87 -9.32
CA ASN A 300 -9.86 -5.19 -10.18
C ASN A 300 -9.70 -4.22 -11.37
N ILE A 301 -10.14 -2.97 -11.22
CA ILE A 301 -10.07 -1.95 -12.25
C ILE A 301 -9.02 -0.90 -11.91
N ILE A 302 -8.15 -0.62 -12.87
CA ILE A 302 -7.23 0.53 -12.83
C ILE A 302 -7.94 1.68 -13.54
N SER A 303 -8.33 2.72 -12.80
CA SER A 303 -8.99 3.88 -13.36
C SER A 303 -8.09 4.66 -14.32
N ALA A 304 -8.69 5.36 -15.28
CA ALA A 304 -7.97 6.23 -16.22
C ALA A 304 -7.05 7.24 -15.50
N ALA A 305 -7.54 7.87 -14.42
CA ALA A 305 -6.76 8.82 -13.64
C ALA A 305 -5.53 8.17 -12.97
N THR A 306 -5.71 6.99 -12.38
CA THR A 306 -4.61 6.23 -11.77
C THR A 306 -3.61 5.78 -12.81
N PHE A 307 -4.06 5.31 -13.97
CA PHE A 307 -3.20 4.88 -15.06
C PHE A 307 -2.36 6.04 -15.62
N VAL A 308 -2.96 7.19 -15.92
CA VAL A 308 -2.20 8.36 -16.40
C VAL A 308 -1.26 8.88 -15.32
N GLY A 309 -1.75 9.08 -14.09
CA GLY A 309 -0.97 9.69 -13.02
C GLY A 309 0.21 8.84 -12.51
N LYS A 310 0.16 7.52 -12.68
CA LYS A 310 1.26 6.63 -12.26
C LYS A 310 2.04 6.07 -13.44
N VAL A 311 1.36 5.46 -14.40
CA VAL A 311 2.01 4.68 -15.46
C VAL A 311 2.47 5.57 -16.59
N ILE A 312 1.58 6.37 -17.18
CA ILE A 312 1.95 7.28 -18.28
C ILE A 312 2.95 8.32 -17.77
N PHE A 313 2.76 8.86 -16.56
CA PHE A 313 3.71 9.80 -15.95
C PHE A 313 5.10 9.20 -15.82
N TYR A 314 5.22 7.97 -15.28
CA TYR A 314 6.50 7.28 -15.19
C TYR A 314 7.15 7.02 -16.55
N LEU A 315 6.37 6.48 -17.49
CA LEU A 315 6.87 6.20 -18.82
C LEU A 315 7.36 7.48 -19.50
N TRP A 316 6.61 8.58 -19.38
CA TRP A 316 6.95 9.86 -19.97
C TRP A 316 8.21 10.48 -19.35
N ASN A 317 8.27 10.60 -18.01
CA ASN A 317 9.31 11.35 -17.33
C ASN A 317 10.58 10.54 -17.06
N ASP A 318 10.48 9.25 -16.78
CA ASP A 318 11.59 8.44 -16.28
C ASP A 318 12.11 7.43 -17.32
N VAL A 319 11.28 7.05 -18.31
CA VAL A 319 11.65 6.04 -19.30
C VAL A 319 11.99 6.68 -20.65
N PHE A 320 11.02 7.37 -21.28
CA PHE A 320 11.12 7.81 -22.67
C PHE A 320 11.72 9.21 -22.86
N LYS A 321 11.84 10.01 -21.80
CA LYS A 321 12.36 11.38 -21.86
C LYS A 321 13.73 11.45 -22.52
N ASP A 322 14.63 10.54 -22.20
CA ASP A 322 16.00 10.50 -22.71
C ASP A 322 16.12 9.96 -24.15
N TYR A 323 15.02 9.45 -24.72
CA TYR A 323 14.96 8.82 -26.05
C TYR A 323 14.14 9.65 -27.05
N GLU A 324 13.96 10.96 -26.78
CA GLU A 324 13.30 11.95 -27.65
C GLU A 324 11.89 11.52 -28.12
N PHE A 325 11.23 10.60 -27.41
CA PHE A 325 9.92 10.04 -27.77
C PHE A 325 9.82 9.57 -29.23
N SER A 326 10.92 9.03 -29.76
CA SER A 326 11.00 8.57 -31.15
C SER A 326 10.09 7.37 -31.45
N ASP A 327 9.60 6.69 -30.42
CA ASP A 327 8.71 5.53 -30.57
C ASP A 327 7.29 5.91 -30.99
N THR A 328 6.65 5.05 -31.78
CA THR A 328 5.30 5.23 -32.31
C THR A 328 4.21 5.10 -31.26
N ILE A 329 4.49 4.59 -30.06
CA ILE A 329 3.48 4.44 -28.98
C ILE A 329 2.87 5.77 -28.56
N PHE A 330 3.59 6.88 -28.72
CA PHE A 330 3.10 8.22 -28.45
C PHE A 330 2.65 8.97 -29.71
N ASP A 331 2.35 8.32 -30.80
CA ASP A 331 1.82 8.98 -31.99
C ASP A 331 0.35 9.38 -31.78
N ASP A 332 -0.03 10.61 -32.21
CA ASP A 332 -1.39 11.15 -32.09
C ASP A 332 -2.28 10.78 -33.27
N GLY A 333 -1.79 9.97 -34.22
CA GLY A 333 -2.49 9.57 -35.43
C GLY A 333 -2.65 10.71 -36.47
N LYS A 334 -2.14 11.91 -36.17
CA LYS A 334 -2.25 13.12 -37.02
C LYS A 334 -0.87 13.65 -37.46
N GLY A 335 0.17 12.86 -37.24
CA GLY A 335 1.56 13.24 -37.52
C GLY A 335 2.27 14.00 -36.40
N GLY A 336 1.66 14.08 -35.22
CA GLY A 336 2.22 14.65 -34.00
C GLY A 336 2.42 13.61 -32.90
N LYS A 337 2.74 14.06 -31.68
CA LYS A 337 2.95 13.22 -30.50
C LYS A 337 1.89 13.48 -29.43
N LEU A 338 1.48 12.40 -28.74
CA LEU A 338 0.72 12.46 -27.50
C LEU A 338 1.65 12.93 -26.37
N THR A 339 1.79 14.23 -26.21
CA THR A 339 2.52 14.83 -25.08
C THR A 339 1.75 14.63 -23.78
N PHE A 340 2.44 14.62 -22.62
CA PHE A 340 1.81 14.31 -21.35
C PHE A 340 0.61 15.19 -21.02
N ASP A 341 0.68 16.48 -21.37
CA ASP A 341 -0.42 17.43 -21.20
C ASP A 341 -1.69 17.06 -22.00
N ARG A 342 -1.56 16.33 -23.11
CA ARG A 342 -2.71 15.89 -23.91
C ARG A 342 -3.54 14.79 -23.26
N PHE A 343 -3.02 14.13 -22.22
CA PHE A 343 -3.83 13.21 -21.42
C PHE A 343 -4.77 13.93 -20.44
N TYR A 344 -4.72 15.26 -20.38
CA TYR A 344 -5.56 16.07 -19.52
C TYR A 344 -6.21 17.20 -20.29
N VAL A 345 -7.41 17.58 -19.85
CA VAL A 345 -8.09 18.80 -20.27
C VAL A 345 -8.52 19.57 -19.03
N ALA A 346 -8.33 20.91 -19.07
CA ALA A 346 -8.83 21.78 -18.02
C ALA A 346 -10.36 21.89 -18.13
N ASP A 347 -11.08 21.51 -17.06
CA ASP A 347 -12.51 21.78 -16.95
C ASP A 347 -12.72 23.21 -16.41
N THR A 348 -13.87 23.82 -16.76
CA THR A 348 -14.22 25.21 -16.44
C THR A 348 -14.24 25.55 -14.95
N ALA A 349 -14.24 24.52 -14.08
CA ALA A 349 -14.29 24.63 -12.62
C ALA A 349 -12.94 24.48 -11.89
N ARG A 350 -11.80 24.64 -12.56
CA ARG A 350 -10.43 24.39 -12.04
C ARG A 350 -10.09 22.91 -11.80
N GLU A 351 -10.92 21.99 -12.23
CA GLU A 351 -10.64 20.56 -12.16
C GLU A 351 -9.97 20.11 -13.46
N THR A 352 -9.02 19.20 -13.34
CA THR A 352 -8.36 18.57 -14.47
C THR A 352 -9.05 17.24 -14.76
N LYS A 353 -9.53 17.07 -16.00
CA LYS A 353 -10.19 15.83 -16.43
C LYS A 353 -9.25 15.03 -17.35
N VAL A 354 -9.22 13.71 -17.16
CA VAL A 354 -8.43 12.82 -18.01
C VAL A 354 -9.13 12.61 -19.35
N VAL A 355 -8.35 12.66 -20.43
CA VAL A 355 -8.82 12.39 -21.81
C VAL A 355 -8.65 10.91 -22.11
N GLU A 356 -9.71 10.12 -21.86
CA GLU A 356 -9.68 8.66 -21.97
C GLU A 356 -9.44 8.17 -23.41
N GLU A 357 -9.84 8.94 -24.41
CA GLU A 357 -9.58 8.66 -25.83
C GLU A 357 -8.09 8.58 -26.13
N ASN A 358 -7.28 9.44 -25.50
CA ASN A 358 -5.83 9.44 -25.69
C ASN A 358 -5.16 8.26 -24.97
N ILE A 359 -5.74 7.76 -23.88
CA ILE A 359 -5.30 6.51 -23.26
C ILE A 359 -5.59 5.34 -24.19
N ALA A 360 -6.79 5.24 -24.73
CA ALA A 360 -7.17 4.19 -25.68
C ALA A 360 -6.26 4.21 -26.91
N LEU A 361 -5.96 5.41 -27.45
CA LEU A 361 -5.04 5.56 -28.57
C LEU A 361 -3.62 5.06 -28.22
N PHE A 362 -3.09 5.43 -27.05
CA PHE A 362 -1.79 4.98 -26.56
C PHE A 362 -1.75 3.42 -26.43
N LEU A 363 -2.79 2.83 -25.84
CA LEU A 363 -2.89 1.37 -25.71
C LEU A 363 -2.97 0.68 -27.07
N ASN A 364 -3.73 1.22 -28.02
CA ASN A 364 -3.84 0.70 -29.37
C ASN A 364 -2.50 0.83 -30.14
N ASN A 365 -1.78 1.95 -29.99
CA ASN A 365 -0.46 2.14 -30.58
C ASN A 365 0.56 1.11 -30.05
N LEU A 366 0.42 0.71 -28.79
CA LEU A 366 1.21 -0.36 -28.18
C LEU A 366 0.72 -1.75 -28.64
N GLY A 367 -0.42 -1.82 -29.35
CA GLY A 367 -1.05 -3.07 -29.81
C GLY A 367 -1.79 -3.82 -28.71
N VAL A 368 -2.23 -3.14 -27.64
CA VAL A 368 -3.09 -3.73 -26.61
C VAL A 368 -4.54 -3.59 -27.04
N GLU A 369 -5.18 -4.71 -27.37
CA GLU A 369 -6.57 -4.74 -27.79
C GLU A 369 -7.53 -4.73 -26.57
N PRO A 370 -8.72 -4.11 -26.70
CA PRO A 370 -9.72 -4.18 -25.65
C PRO A 370 -10.22 -5.62 -25.44
N THR A 371 -10.34 -6.04 -24.20
CA THR A 371 -10.84 -7.38 -23.82
C THR A 371 -12.32 -7.40 -23.47
N GLY A 372 -12.96 -6.23 -23.39
CA GLY A 372 -14.38 -6.08 -23.10
C GLY A 372 -14.79 -4.61 -23.01
N VAL A 373 -16.08 -4.40 -22.86
CA VAL A 373 -16.65 -3.07 -22.59
C VAL A 373 -16.86 -2.94 -21.09
N PHE A 374 -16.53 -1.77 -20.53
CA PHE A 374 -16.81 -1.47 -19.14
C PHE A 374 -18.29 -1.08 -19.01
N GLU A 375 -19.08 -1.98 -18.45
CA GLU A 375 -20.43 -1.63 -18.01
C GLU A 375 -20.31 -1.09 -16.57
N GLU A 376 -20.67 0.17 -16.35
CA GLU A 376 -20.75 0.72 -14.99
C GLU A 376 -21.78 -0.09 -14.19
N LYS A 377 -21.28 -1.01 -13.35
CA LYS A 377 -22.11 -1.57 -12.29
C LYS A 377 -22.26 -0.49 -11.24
N PHE A 378 -23.48 -0.18 -10.86
CA PHE A 378 -23.74 0.58 -9.64
C PHE A 378 -23.28 -0.30 -8.45
N SER A 379 -22.04 -0.14 -8.02
CA SER A 379 -21.56 -0.79 -6.81
C SER A 379 -21.97 0.06 -5.61
N GLU A 380 -22.49 -0.61 -4.60
CA GLU A 380 -22.84 -0.03 -3.30
C GLU A 380 -21.62 0.47 -2.51
N SER A 381 -20.40 0.34 -3.04
CA SER A 381 -19.13 0.57 -2.32
C SER A 381 -18.59 2.01 -2.35
N ASP A 382 -19.27 2.96 -3.03
CA ASP A 382 -18.85 4.37 -3.04
C ASP A 382 -19.47 5.20 -1.88
N ASP A 383 -20.02 4.52 -0.85
CA ASP A 383 -20.56 5.18 0.36
C ASP A 383 -19.48 5.62 1.38
N SER A 384 -18.19 5.63 1.02
CA SER A 384 -17.14 6.07 1.95
C SER A 384 -16.84 7.57 1.97
N ASP A 385 -17.48 8.37 1.12
CA ASP A 385 -17.58 9.80 1.36
C ASP A 385 -18.86 10.07 2.15
N ILE A 386 -18.75 9.93 3.46
CA ILE A 386 -19.73 10.41 4.42
C ILE A 386 -19.78 11.93 4.27
N ASP A 387 -20.68 12.42 3.43
CA ASP A 387 -21.24 13.75 3.64
C ASP A 387 -21.98 13.69 4.99
N GLU A 388 -21.38 14.25 6.04
CA GLU A 388 -22.04 14.58 7.31
C GLU A 388 -23.16 15.59 7.08
N ASP A 389 -24.23 15.20 6.40
CA ASP A 389 -25.46 15.98 6.24
C ASP A 389 -26.70 15.12 6.49
N ASN A 390 -26.66 14.32 7.57
CA ASN A 390 -27.86 13.85 8.23
C ASN A 390 -28.19 14.79 9.39
N ASN A 391 -28.79 15.93 9.06
CA ASN A 391 -29.59 16.67 10.03
C ASN A 391 -30.95 17.01 9.39
N GLU A 392 -31.97 16.28 9.86
CA GLU A 392 -33.34 16.73 9.77
C GLU A 392 -33.47 18.02 10.60
N GLY A 393 -33.94 19.08 10.00
CA GLY A 393 -34.48 20.23 10.72
C GLY A 393 -33.81 21.57 10.40
N ASP A 394 -34.61 22.38 9.72
CA ASP A 394 -34.64 23.83 9.65
C ASP A 394 -33.64 24.61 8.75
N ALA A 395 -34.29 25.20 7.80
CA ALA A 395 -34.18 26.57 7.30
C ALA A 395 -32.80 27.22 7.09
N ASN A 396 -32.46 27.42 5.79
CA ASN A 396 -31.71 28.59 5.31
C ASN A 396 -30.17 28.48 5.44
N ASP A 397 -29.57 27.71 4.53
CA ASP A 397 -28.23 28.08 4.05
C ASP A 397 -27.96 27.36 2.69
N GLY A 398 -27.24 28.01 1.75
CA GLY A 398 -27.10 27.70 0.34
C GLY A 398 -26.88 26.21 -0.01
N LYS A 399 -27.94 25.44 -0.05
CA LYS A 399 -27.91 24.00 -0.34
C LYS A 399 -27.78 23.78 -1.83
N ILE A 400 -26.72 23.05 -2.22
CA ILE A 400 -26.49 22.50 -3.56
C ILE A 400 -27.75 21.78 -4.03
N ARG A 401 -28.37 22.26 -5.14
CA ARG A 401 -29.61 21.74 -5.71
C ARG A 401 -29.33 20.88 -6.95
N LEU A 402 -30.07 19.79 -7.12
CA LEU A 402 -30.04 19.04 -8.36
C LEU A 402 -30.88 19.74 -9.42
N MET A 403 -30.29 20.00 -10.58
CA MET A 403 -30.95 20.66 -11.71
C MET A 403 -31.00 19.75 -12.91
N VAL A 404 -32.17 19.66 -13.55
CA VAL A 404 -32.39 18.81 -14.71
C VAL A 404 -33.02 19.66 -15.84
N LYS A 405 -32.30 19.77 -16.96
CA LYS A 405 -32.78 20.48 -18.14
C LYS A 405 -33.11 19.47 -19.24
N PHE A 406 -34.29 19.60 -19.80
CA PHE A 406 -34.79 18.78 -20.88
C PHE A 406 -34.57 19.48 -22.25
N PRO A 407 -34.49 18.72 -23.37
CA PRO A 407 -34.29 19.27 -24.70
C PRO A 407 -35.41 20.19 -25.15
N ASP A 408 -36.62 20.05 -24.61
CA ASP A 408 -37.78 20.93 -24.86
C ASP A 408 -37.69 22.30 -24.16
N GLY A 409 -36.54 22.57 -23.48
CA GLY A 409 -36.32 23.80 -22.73
C GLY A 409 -36.88 23.78 -21.30
N THR A 410 -37.53 22.68 -20.86
CA THR A 410 -38.05 22.58 -19.50
C THR A 410 -36.89 22.44 -18.54
N PHE A 411 -36.95 23.19 -17.44
CA PHE A 411 -35.98 23.23 -16.39
C PHE A 411 -36.61 22.81 -15.05
N ILE A 412 -36.06 21.80 -14.38
CA ILE A 412 -36.56 21.26 -13.10
C ILE A 412 -35.52 21.53 -12.02
N SER A 413 -35.94 22.29 -10.98
CA SER A 413 -35.15 22.52 -9.76
C SER A 413 -36.13 22.55 -8.57
N GLY A 414 -36.10 21.49 -7.76
CA GLY A 414 -36.97 21.35 -6.59
C GLY A 414 -36.38 21.98 -5.33
N LYS A 415 -37.11 21.91 -4.21
CA LYS A 415 -36.65 22.39 -2.90
C LYS A 415 -35.54 21.50 -2.35
N THR A 416 -35.57 20.23 -2.65
CA THR A 416 -34.54 19.23 -2.25
C THR A 416 -34.00 18.53 -3.51
N LYS A 417 -32.84 17.86 -3.38
CA LYS A 417 -32.30 17.01 -4.44
C LYS A 417 -33.29 15.92 -4.85
N PHE A 418 -34.05 15.36 -3.91
CA PHE A 418 -35.08 14.37 -4.18
C PHE A 418 -36.27 14.95 -4.93
N ASP A 419 -36.74 16.18 -4.62
CA ASP A 419 -37.84 16.79 -5.34
C ASP A 419 -37.49 17.00 -6.82
N SER A 420 -36.28 17.48 -7.12
CA SER A 420 -35.79 17.62 -8.50
C SER A 420 -35.73 16.28 -9.23
N TYR A 421 -35.20 15.25 -8.56
CA TYR A 421 -35.12 13.90 -9.08
C TYR A 421 -36.51 13.33 -9.38
N PHE A 422 -37.42 13.41 -8.42
CA PHE A 422 -38.77 12.90 -8.52
C PHE A 422 -39.58 13.56 -9.66
N GLU A 423 -39.53 14.89 -9.76
CA GLU A 423 -40.22 15.61 -10.84
C GLU A 423 -39.63 15.28 -12.20
N ALA A 424 -38.30 15.04 -12.28
CA ALA A 424 -37.67 14.60 -13.53
C ALA A 424 -38.14 13.19 -13.92
N LEU A 425 -38.25 12.24 -12.97
CA LEU A 425 -38.78 10.90 -13.24
C LEU A 425 -40.23 10.93 -13.71
N LYS A 426 -41.07 11.77 -13.10
CA LYS A 426 -42.46 11.97 -13.55
C LYS A 426 -42.52 12.47 -15.00
N LYS A 427 -41.70 13.45 -15.35
CA LYS A 427 -41.66 13.98 -16.70
C LYS A 427 -41.14 12.97 -17.72
N ILE A 428 -40.19 12.11 -17.37
CA ILE A 428 -39.71 11.01 -18.22
C ILE A 428 -40.82 9.98 -18.42
N GLY A 429 -41.66 9.76 -17.40
CA GLY A 429 -42.74 8.78 -17.35
C GLY A 429 -42.36 7.56 -16.54
N LEU A 430 -43.03 7.36 -15.38
CA LEU A 430 -42.68 6.35 -14.40
C LEU A 430 -42.71 4.92 -14.94
N GLU A 431 -43.61 4.60 -15.87
CA GLU A 431 -43.66 3.28 -16.52
C GLU A 431 -42.41 2.97 -17.36
N LYS A 432 -41.87 4.01 -18.06
CA LYS A 432 -40.63 3.86 -18.83
C LYS A 432 -39.42 3.70 -17.93
N VAL A 433 -39.40 4.43 -16.82
CA VAL A 433 -38.32 4.37 -15.82
C VAL A 433 -38.33 3.02 -15.11
N GLU A 434 -39.53 2.53 -14.71
CA GLU A 434 -39.67 1.22 -14.05
C GLU A 434 -39.17 0.08 -14.92
N LYS A 435 -39.55 0.08 -16.21
CA LYS A 435 -39.08 -0.96 -17.15
C LYS A 435 -37.56 -1.03 -17.24
N ILE A 436 -36.87 0.10 -17.13
CA ILE A 436 -35.39 0.17 -17.13
C ILE A 436 -34.84 -0.18 -15.75
N ALA A 437 -35.48 0.31 -14.69
CA ALA A 437 -35.05 0.11 -13.31
C ALA A 437 -35.26 -1.33 -12.79
N SER A 438 -36.15 -2.10 -13.40
CA SER A 438 -36.33 -3.52 -13.10
C SER A 438 -35.14 -4.40 -13.49
N GLU A 439 -34.24 -3.91 -14.37
CA GLU A 439 -32.99 -4.56 -14.62
C GLU A 439 -32.10 -4.53 -13.38
N LYS A 440 -31.35 -5.62 -13.07
CA LYS A 440 -30.54 -5.79 -11.84
C LYS A 440 -29.55 -4.65 -11.56
N ARG A 441 -29.07 -3.96 -12.57
CA ARG A 441 -28.13 -2.84 -12.49
C ARG A 441 -28.70 -1.55 -11.86
N TYR A 442 -30.04 -1.47 -11.68
CA TYR A 442 -30.70 -0.30 -11.10
C TYR A 442 -31.36 -0.62 -9.74
N GLN A 443 -30.75 -1.50 -8.97
CA GLN A 443 -31.21 -1.93 -7.67
C GLN A 443 -30.33 -1.39 -6.55
N ARG A 444 -30.91 -1.10 -5.40
CA ARG A 444 -30.21 -0.82 -4.15
C ARG A 444 -30.59 -1.89 -3.13
N HIS A 445 -29.59 -2.50 -2.46
CA HIS A 445 -29.78 -3.60 -1.49
C HIS A 445 -30.70 -4.73 -2.03
N GLY A 446 -30.61 -5.01 -3.32
CA GLY A 446 -31.45 -6.01 -3.96
C GLY A 446 -32.86 -5.54 -4.32
N CYS A 447 -33.21 -4.28 -4.05
CA CYS A 447 -34.52 -3.68 -4.35
C CYS A 447 -34.41 -2.71 -5.52
N ALA A 448 -35.38 -2.71 -6.44
CA ALA A 448 -35.43 -1.77 -7.54
C ALA A 448 -35.60 -0.32 -7.04
N LEU A 449 -34.95 0.66 -7.71
CA LEU A 449 -35.07 2.08 -7.35
C LEU A 449 -36.47 2.66 -7.60
N ILE A 450 -37.24 2.00 -8.47
CA ILE A 450 -38.65 2.25 -8.71
C ILE A 450 -39.36 0.92 -8.99
N THR A 451 -40.53 0.70 -8.42
CA THR A 451 -41.31 -0.55 -8.60
C THR A 451 -42.81 -0.28 -8.51
N LYS A 452 -43.63 -1.17 -9.07
CA LYS A 452 -45.09 -1.09 -8.97
C LYS A 452 -45.59 -1.62 -7.60
N ALA A 453 -46.74 -1.08 -7.14
CA ALA A 453 -47.32 -1.41 -5.85
C ALA A 453 -47.74 -2.89 -5.71
N GLU A 454 -47.88 -3.62 -6.80
CA GLU A 454 -48.29 -5.04 -6.82
C GLU A 454 -47.14 -5.99 -6.38
N GLU A 455 -45.90 -5.54 -6.33
CA GLU A 455 -44.73 -6.31 -5.89
C GLU A 455 -44.38 -6.06 -4.42
N GLN A 456 -45.36 -6.28 -3.52
CA GLN A 456 -45.26 -5.94 -2.09
C GLN A 456 -44.14 -6.63 -1.30
N GLU A 457 -43.57 -7.74 -1.74
CA GLU A 457 -42.52 -8.46 -1.00
C GLU A 457 -41.18 -7.69 -0.91
N ILE A 458 -40.98 -6.70 -1.75
CA ILE A 458 -39.71 -5.90 -1.86
C ILE A 458 -39.76 -4.63 -0.97
N LEU A 459 -40.94 -4.27 -0.40
CA LEU A 459 -41.22 -2.94 0.13
C LEU A 459 -41.17 -2.82 1.67
N ASN A 460 -40.49 -3.73 2.37
CA ASN A 460 -40.42 -3.72 3.84
C ASN A 460 -39.46 -2.67 4.44
N SER A 461 -39.02 -1.63 3.70
CA SER A 461 -38.19 -0.56 4.24
C SER A 461 -38.89 0.79 4.24
N ALA A 462 -38.70 1.59 5.30
CA ALA A 462 -39.27 2.92 5.52
C ALA A 462 -38.82 4.00 4.50
N ASP A 463 -37.98 3.64 3.53
CA ASP A 463 -37.27 4.57 2.64
C ASP A 463 -37.91 4.75 1.27
N TYR A 464 -39.17 4.32 1.06
CA TYR A 464 -39.88 4.49 -0.21
C TYR A 464 -40.89 5.63 -0.17
N TYR A 465 -41.01 6.35 -1.30
CA TYR A 465 -42.06 7.32 -1.55
C TYR A 465 -43.12 6.70 -2.46
N TYR A 466 -44.37 6.64 -1.99
CA TYR A 466 -45.49 6.12 -2.77
C TYR A 466 -46.18 7.21 -3.60
N VAL A 467 -46.33 6.96 -4.90
CA VAL A 467 -47.01 7.85 -5.84
C VAL A 467 -48.44 7.32 -6.06
N GLU A 468 -49.41 7.81 -5.27
CA GLU A 468 -50.79 7.32 -5.24
C GLU A 468 -51.50 7.32 -6.61
N GLU A 469 -51.26 8.36 -7.40
CA GLU A 469 -51.96 8.53 -8.70
C GLU A 469 -51.52 7.52 -9.76
N GLN A 470 -50.36 6.92 -9.61
CA GLN A 470 -49.72 6.04 -10.62
C GLN A 470 -49.31 4.68 -10.09
N GLY A 471 -49.45 4.42 -8.79
CA GLY A 471 -49.15 3.13 -8.15
C GLY A 471 -47.70 2.70 -8.15
N PHE A 472 -46.77 3.67 -8.05
CA PHE A 472 -45.34 3.39 -7.98
C PHE A 472 -44.73 3.71 -6.62
N TYR A 473 -43.74 2.92 -6.23
CA TYR A 473 -42.86 3.20 -5.11
C TYR A 473 -41.48 3.63 -5.63
N ILE A 474 -40.95 4.74 -5.11
CA ILE A 474 -39.63 5.30 -5.48
C ILE A 474 -38.76 5.36 -4.22
N VAL A 475 -37.50 4.89 -4.29
CA VAL A 475 -36.56 4.91 -3.18
C VAL A 475 -36.18 6.35 -2.82
N LYS A 476 -36.36 6.75 -1.54
CA LYS A 476 -35.97 8.07 -1.01
C LYS A 476 -34.51 8.12 -0.56
N GLY A 477 -34.04 7.08 0.11
CA GLY A 477 -32.74 7.03 0.81
C GLY A 477 -31.55 6.87 -0.12
N ILE A 478 -31.55 7.52 -1.30
CA ILE A 478 -30.40 7.56 -2.24
C ILE A 478 -29.75 8.95 -2.21
N ASN A 479 -28.41 8.97 -2.24
CA ASN A 479 -27.67 10.22 -2.26
C ASN A 479 -27.82 10.98 -3.59
N GLY A 480 -27.47 12.28 -3.59
CA GLY A 480 -27.59 13.11 -4.77
C GLY A 480 -26.79 12.60 -5.97
N LYS A 481 -25.62 12.00 -5.75
CA LYS A 481 -24.77 11.38 -6.78
C LYS A 481 -25.50 10.24 -7.49
N THR A 482 -26.15 9.36 -6.72
CA THR A 482 -26.97 8.26 -7.25
C THR A 482 -28.14 8.78 -8.06
N MET A 483 -28.87 9.82 -7.58
CA MET A 483 -29.96 10.47 -8.31
C MET A 483 -29.48 11.03 -9.67
N ARG A 484 -28.36 11.75 -9.67
CA ARG A 484 -27.77 12.30 -10.90
C ARG A 484 -27.38 11.21 -11.88
N ASN A 485 -26.72 10.17 -11.41
CA ASN A 485 -26.26 9.07 -12.25
C ASN A 485 -27.44 8.32 -12.86
N MET A 486 -28.50 8.08 -12.07
CA MET A 486 -29.74 7.47 -12.59
C MET A 486 -30.38 8.30 -13.72
N LEU A 487 -30.47 9.61 -13.55
CA LEU A 487 -31.02 10.50 -14.58
C LEU A 487 -30.15 10.51 -15.84
N ARG A 488 -28.84 10.51 -15.72
CA ARG A 488 -27.92 10.43 -16.87
C ARG A 488 -28.06 9.11 -17.62
N LEU A 489 -28.20 8.04 -16.89
CA LEU A 489 -28.41 6.72 -17.46
C LEU A 489 -29.75 6.59 -18.18
N LEU A 490 -30.84 7.11 -17.59
CA LEU A 490 -32.13 7.20 -18.24
C LEU A 490 -32.07 8.07 -19.50
N SER A 491 -31.29 9.16 -19.44
CA SER A 491 -31.02 10.01 -20.60
C SER A 491 -30.36 9.22 -21.74
N GLN A 492 -29.37 8.40 -21.46
CA GLN A 492 -28.71 7.57 -22.47
C GLN A 492 -29.61 6.44 -22.98
N GLN A 493 -30.25 5.68 -22.10
CA GLN A 493 -31.10 4.54 -22.46
C GLN A 493 -32.34 4.93 -23.26
N LEU A 494 -32.90 6.07 -22.94
CA LEU A 494 -34.10 6.61 -23.61
C LEU A 494 -33.80 7.66 -24.67
N ASN A 495 -32.51 7.95 -24.93
CA ASN A 495 -32.03 8.96 -25.88
C ASN A 495 -32.64 10.35 -25.64
N LEU A 496 -32.76 10.78 -24.37
CA LEU A 496 -33.48 11.99 -23.96
C LEU A 496 -32.62 13.26 -23.97
N GLN A 497 -31.32 13.17 -24.08
CA GLN A 497 -30.34 14.29 -24.03
C GLN A 497 -30.57 15.25 -22.84
N LEU A 498 -30.70 14.69 -21.63
CA LEU A 498 -30.84 15.48 -20.40
C LEU A 498 -29.51 16.11 -19.99
N GLU A 499 -29.53 17.37 -19.58
CA GLU A 499 -28.40 18.00 -18.87
C GLU A 499 -28.71 17.95 -17.37
N VAL A 500 -27.85 17.20 -16.59
CA VAL A 500 -28.06 17.00 -15.15
C VAL A 500 -26.86 17.53 -14.39
N ASN A 501 -27.06 18.60 -13.63
CA ASN A 501 -26.03 19.34 -12.92
C ASN A 501 -26.43 19.63 -11.46
N TYR A 502 -25.49 20.10 -10.65
CA TYR A 502 -25.72 20.66 -9.33
C TYR A 502 -25.45 22.17 -9.36
N GLU A 503 -26.25 22.93 -8.63
CA GLU A 503 -26.04 24.35 -8.39
C GLU A 503 -25.92 24.65 -6.90
#